data_834eb234dd7006e16161c3d38eedb78a
#
_entry.id   834eb234dd7006e16161c3d38eedb78a
#
_cell.length_a   1.000
_cell.length_b   1.000
_cell.length_c   1.000
_cell.angle_alpha   90.00
_cell.angle_beta   90.00
_cell.angle_gamma   90.00
#
_symmetry.space_group_name_H-M   'P 1'
#
loop_
_entity.id
_entity.type
_entity.pdbx_description
1 polymer ?
#
loop_
_entity_poly.entity_id
_entity_poly.type
_entity_poly.pdbx_seq_one_letter_code
_entity_poly.pdbx_strand_id
1 'polypeptide(L)'
;MTIASTPLTTDRAELLARLAQPETYDLLIIGGGATGLGTAVDAVARGFKVCLLESHDFAKGTSSRATKLVHGGVRYLAQGNISLVREALHERTTLLNNAPHLAQPLPFVMPSYRLLDTPFYGAGLKMYDALAGKDGLGRTEFLSKDKTLRLLPTVRTDHLKGGVKYWDGQFDDARLALALARTAAAKGALLVNYCPAKELLHTDGKVSGVVCEDAETGTRYEVHAKCVVNATGPWVDLFRQQDAEMLGKPVKPMVAPSQGVHVVVDREFLPTDHALLVPKTADGRVLFAVPWLGKVILGTTDTPRHDLAREPEAFEQEIEFILKEAGNYLCRRPTRADVRSIWVGMRPLVKPQDDDGENTKKISREHT
;
A
#
# COMPACT_ATOMS: atom_id res chain seq x y z
N MET A 1 7.77 32.58 -11.92
CA MET A 1 6.43 32.86 -11.35
C MET A 1 6.43 32.30 -9.93
N THR A 2 6.47 33.16 -8.93
CA THR A 2 6.34 32.79 -7.53
C THR A 2 4.86 32.48 -7.30
N ILE A 3 4.51 31.20 -7.17
CA ILE A 3 3.15 30.80 -6.78
C ILE A 3 3.00 31.28 -5.34
N ALA A 4 2.17 32.31 -5.12
CA ALA A 4 1.78 32.71 -3.79
C ALA A 4 1.13 31.49 -3.13
N SER A 5 1.80 30.90 -2.14
CA SER A 5 1.24 29.81 -1.37
C SER A 5 0.05 30.36 -0.58
N THR A 6 -1.15 30.00 -0.99
CA THR A 6 -2.33 30.21 -0.16
C THR A 6 -2.06 29.52 1.19
N PRO A 7 -2.28 30.20 2.32
CA PRO A 7 -2.12 29.54 3.62
C PRO A 7 -2.92 28.25 3.65
N LEU A 8 -2.28 27.15 4.07
CA LEU A 8 -2.94 25.87 4.22
C LEU A 8 -3.98 25.98 5.33
N THR A 9 -5.28 26.04 4.99
CA THR A 9 -6.31 25.97 6.01
C THR A 9 -6.51 24.53 6.46
N THR A 10 -6.44 24.32 7.76
CA THR A 10 -6.77 23.05 8.44
C THR A 10 -7.92 23.25 9.42
N ASP A 11 -8.46 24.46 9.48
CA ASP A 11 -9.63 24.74 10.31
C ASP A 11 -10.87 24.05 9.75
N ARG A 12 -11.49 23.21 10.57
CA ARG A 12 -12.64 22.40 10.13
C ARG A 12 -13.84 23.26 9.77
N ALA A 13 -14.10 24.33 10.52
CA ALA A 13 -15.24 25.20 10.24
C ALA A 13 -15.08 25.90 8.88
N GLU A 14 -13.86 26.35 8.54
CA GLU A 14 -13.56 26.91 7.22
C GLU A 14 -13.72 25.88 6.11
N LEU A 15 -13.25 24.64 6.31
CA LEU A 15 -13.40 23.56 5.34
C LEU A 15 -14.86 23.21 5.08
N LEU A 16 -15.68 23.11 6.14
CA LEU A 16 -17.11 22.84 6.03
C LEU A 16 -17.87 24.05 5.43
N ALA A 17 -17.49 25.27 5.75
CA ALA A 17 -18.06 26.47 5.13
C ALA A 17 -17.78 26.52 3.61
N ARG A 18 -16.59 26.08 3.17
CA ARG A 18 -16.27 25.91 1.73
C ARG A 18 -17.08 24.78 1.11
N LEU A 19 -17.27 23.68 1.81
CA LEU A 19 -18.06 22.54 1.34
C LEU A 19 -19.54 22.91 1.13
N ALA A 20 -20.06 23.82 1.96
CA ALA A 20 -21.44 24.32 1.90
C ALA A 20 -21.69 25.30 0.75
N GLN A 21 -20.64 25.78 0.05
CA GLN A 21 -20.85 26.72 -1.06
C GLN A 21 -21.49 26.01 -2.26
N PRO A 22 -22.40 26.68 -2.98
CA PRO A 22 -23.06 26.10 -4.16
C PRO A 22 -22.10 26.07 -5.36
N GLU A 23 -21.05 25.31 -5.25
CA GLU A 23 -20.00 25.22 -6.26
C GLU A 23 -20.05 23.86 -6.96
N THR A 24 -19.71 23.85 -8.25
CA THR A 24 -19.46 22.60 -8.99
C THR A 24 -17.97 22.38 -9.13
N TYR A 25 -17.48 21.27 -8.61
CA TYR A 25 -16.09 20.83 -8.77
C TYR A 25 -15.86 20.19 -10.15
N ASP A 26 -14.64 20.24 -10.66
CA ASP A 26 -14.27 19.44 -11.83
C ASP A 26 -14.15 17.97 -11.45
N LEU A 27 -13.52 17.69 -10.30
CA LEU A 27 -13.42 16.35 -9.74
C LEU A 27 -13.88 16.34 -8.27
N LEU A 28 -14.74 15.38 -7.96
CA LEU A 28 -15.04 14.97 -6.58
C LEU A 28 -14.48 13.56 -6.36
N ILE A 29 -13.63 13.41 -5.35
CA ILE A 29 -12.96 12.16 -5.04
C ILE A 29 -13.50 11.62 -3.72
N ILE A 30 -13.97 10.36 -3.74
CA ILE A 30 -14.44 9.67 -2.55
C ILE A 30 -13.34 8.71 -2.08
N GLY A 31 -12.75 8.99 -0.91
CA GLY A 31 -11.71 8.19 -0.29
C GLY A 31 -10.36 8.88 -0.21
N GLY A 32 -9.85 9.04 1.01
CA GLY A 32 -8.58 9.69 1.36
C GLY A 32 -7.42 8.71 1.55
N GLY A 33 -7.41 7.61 0.81
CA GLY A 33 -6.28 6.69 0.69
C GLY A 33 -5.25 7.16 -0.35
N ALA A 34 -4.20 6.38 -0.58
CA ALA A 34 -3.12 6.72 -1.51
C ALA A 34 -3.63 7.03 -2.93
N THR A 35 -4.59 6.25 -3.43
CA THR A 35 -5.19 6.44 -4.75
C THR A 35 -5.93 7.77 -4.84
N GLY A 36 -6.84 8.04 -3.89
CA GLY A 36 -7.61 9.29 -3.92
C GLY A 36 -6.74 10.52 -3.71
N LEU A 37 -5.80 10.48 -2.78
CA LEU A 37 -4.88 11.58 -2.51
C LEU A 37 -3.92 11.82 -3.67
N GLY A 38 -3.41 10.76 -4.31
CA GLY A 38 -2.59 10.87 -5.51
C GLY A 38 -3.35 11.50 -6.68
N THR A 39 -4.59 11.05 -6.90
CA THR A 39 -5.51 11.64 -7.89
C THR A 39 -5.76 13.12 -7.61
N ALA A 40 -5.98 13.49 -6.33
CA ALA A 40 -6.20 14.89 -5.94
C ALA A 40 -4.97 15.77 -6.25
N VAL A 41 -3.75 15.29 -5.95
CA VAL A 41 -2.50 16.01 -6.24
C VAL A 41 -2.32 16.22 -7.73
N ASP A 42 -2.51 15.16 -8.54
CA ASP A 42 -2.36 15.25 -10.00
C ASP A 42 -3.40 16.19 -10.62
N ALA A 43 -4.66 16.03 -10.23
CA ALA A 43 -5.75 16.84 -10.76
C ALA A 43 -5.58 18.33 -10.42
N VAL A 44 -5.29 18.66 -9.15
CA VAL A 44 -5.12 20.07 -8.77
C VAL A 44 -3.85 20.68 -9.37
N ALA A 45 -2.80 19.90 -9.59
CA ALA A 45 -1.60 20.35 -10.27
C ALA A 45 -1.82 20.67 -11.77
N ARG A 46 -2.83 20.05 -12.39
CA ARG A 46 -3.31 20.34 -13.76
C ARG A 46 -4.30 21.49 -13.80
N GLY A 47 -4.65 22.11 -12.67
CA GLY A 47 -5.55 23.25 -12.61
C GLY A 47 -7.03 22.90 -12.47
N PHE A 48 -7.38 21.63 -12.20
CA PHE A 48 -8.76 21.25 -11.92
C PHE A 48 -9.19 21.69 -10.52
N LYS A 49 -10.45 22.07 -10.37
CA LYS A 49 -11.09 22.34 -9.08
C LYS A 49 -11.48 21.02 -8.43
N VAL A 50 -10.82 20.67 -7.32
CA VAL A 50 -10.90 19.34 -6.70
C VAL A 50 -11.51 19.42 -5.31
N CYS A 51 -12.48 18.54 -5.02
CA CYS A 51 -12.94 18.20 -3.68
C CYS A 51 -12.62 16.73 -3.39
N LEU A 52 -12.15 16.43 -2.18
CA LEU A 52 -11.94 15.06 -1.71
C LEU A 52 -12.63 14.89 -0.36
N LEU A 53 -13.43 13.82 -0.24
CA LEU A 53 -14.13 13.46 0.98
C LEU A 53 -13.57 12.15 1.52
N GLU A 54 -13.22 12.11 2.81
CA GLU A 54 -12.78 10.92 3.51
C GLU A 54 -13.70 10.66 4.71
N SER A 55 -14.10 9.41 4.87
CA SER A 55 -15.05 9.00 5.91
C SER A 55 -14.48 9.00 7.33
N HIS A 56 -13.16 8.84 7.44
CA HIS A 56 -12.42 8.81 8.71
C HIS A 56 -11.24 9.77 8.62
N ASP A 57 -10.08 9.39 9.15
CA ASP A 57 -8.86 10.13 8.91
C ASP A 57 -8.18 9.66 7.61
N PHE A 58 -7.34 10.52 7.03
CA PHE A 58 -6.59 10.18 5.82
C PHE A 58 -5.75 8.93 6.03
N ALA A 59 -5.71 8.07 5.01
CA ALA A 59 -5.03 6.79 5.02
C ALA A 59 -5.50 5.78 6.09
N LYS A 60 -6.67 5.96 6.69
CA LYS A 60 -7.20 5.05 7.72
C LYS A 60 -7.28 3.59 7.28
N GLY A 61 -7.53 3.34 6.00
CA GLY A 61 -7.60 2.00 5.43
C GLY A 61 -6.21 1.41 5.10
N THR A 62 -6.09 0.80 3.94
CA THR A 62 -4.91 0.06 3.46
C THR A 62 -3.64 0.92 3.40
N SER A 63 -3.79 2.21 3.13
CA SER A 63 -2.68 3.12 2.81
C SER A 63 -1.76 3.48 3.98
N SER A 64 -2.07 3.07 5.21
CA SER A 64 -1.18 3.15 6.38
C SER A 64 -0.78 1.79 6.93
N ARG A 65 -1.19 0.71 6.27
CA ARG A 65 -1.07 -0.67 6.77
C ARG A 65 -0.25 -1.58 5.84
N ALA A 66 0.64 -0.99 5.04
CA ALA A 66 1.56 -1.70 4.18
C ALA A 66 2.73 -2.33 4.97
N THR A 67 3.57 -3.11 4.27
CA THR A 67 4.86 -3.62 4.79
C THR A 67 5.91 -2.50 4.92
N LYS A 68 5.54 -1.25 4.64
CA LYS A 68 6.43 -0.07 4.57
C LYS A 68 7.47 -0.20 3.45
N LEU A 69 7.14 -0.94 2.40
CA LEU A 69 8.01 -1.15 1.23
C LEU A 69 7.37 -0.59 -0.03
N VAL A 70 8.13 0.20 -0.77
CA VAL A 70 7.87 0.56 -2.17
C VAL A 70 8.87 -0.19 -3.02
N HIS A 71 8.39 -1.21 -3.74
CA HIS A 71 9.26 -2.20 -4.37
C HIS A 71 8.80 -2.57 -5.77
N GLY A 72 9.73 -2.94 -6.65
CA GLY A 72 9.42 -3.35 -8.02
C GLY A 72 8.83 -4.76 -8.15
N GLY A 73 8.62 -5.45 -7.02
CA GLY A 73 7.94 -6.74 -7.01
C GLY A 73 8.70 -7.88 -7.66
N VAL A 74 9.89 -8.21 -7.15
CA VAL A 74 10.73 -9.32 -7.63
C VAL A 74 9.93 -10.62 -7.88
N ARG A 75 8.88 -10.87 -7.10
CA ARG A 75 8.00 -12.04 -7.28
C ARG A 75 7.32 -12.07 -8.66
N TYR A 76 6.96 -10.91 -9.20
CA TYR A 76 6.29 -10.82 -10.52
C TYR A 76 7.23 -11.12 -11.67
N LEU A 77 8.53 -10.89 -11.46
CA LEU A 77 9.54 -11.30 -12.42
C LEU A 77 9.55 -12.82 -12.59
N ALA A 78 9.44 -13.58 -11.49
CA ALA A 78 9.32 -15.03 -11.53
C ALA A 78 8.02 -15.52 -12.20
N GLN A 79 7.00 -14.67 -12.32
CA GLN A 79 5.74 -14.93 -13.03
C GLN A 79 5.78 -14.46 -14.50
N GLY A 80 6.90 -13.88 -14.97
CA GLY A 80 7.07 -13.38 -16.33
C GLY A 80 6.44 -12.02 -16.60
N ASN A 81 5.92 -11.32 -15.58
CA ASN A 81 5.31 -10.01 -15.74
C ASN A 81 6.36 -8.89 -15.71
N ILE A 82 7.06 -8.73 -16.83
CA ILE A 82 8.17 -7.77 -16.99
C ILE A 82 7.66 -6.32 -17.04
N SER A 83 6.50 -6.07 -17.65
CA SER A 83 5.93 -4.72 -17.76
C SER A 83 5.62 -4.13 -16.40
N LEU A 84 4.91 -4.87 -15.56
CA LEU A 84 4.58 -4.47 -14.20
C LEU A 84 5.84 -4.19 -13.36
N VAL A 85 6.87 -5.03 -13.49
CA VAL A 85 8.13 -4.83 -12.78
C VAL A 85 8.82 -3.53 -13.20
N ARG A 86 8.87 -3.22 -14.51
CA ARG A 86 9.48 -1.98 -15.00
C ARG A 86 8.72 -0.73 -14.53
N GLU A 87 7.41 -0.76 -14.62
CA GLU A 87 6.55 0.32 -14.14
C GLU A 87 6.76 0.55 -12.63
N ALA A 88 6.69 -0.51 -11.83
CA ALA A 88 6.88 -0.42 -10.38
C ALA A 88 8.29 0.09 -10.00
N LEU A 89 9.34 -0.28 -10.74
CA LEU A 89 10.71 0.22 -10.54
C LEU A 89 10.81 1.71 -10.87
N HIS A 90 10.17 2.16 -11.93
CA HIS A 90 10.11 3.57 -12.31
C HIS A 90 9.37 4.40 -11.27
N GLU A 91 8.17 3.96 -10.86
CA GLU A 91 7.36 4.64 -9.83
C GLU A 91 8.07 4.67 -8.48
N ARG A 92 8.76 3.59 -8.10
CA ARG A 92 9.61 3.57 -6.90
C ARG A 92 10.64 4.70 -6.92
N THR A 93 11.34 4.86 -8.04
CA THR A 93 12.37 5.90 -8.18
C THR A 93 11.76 7.29 -8.20
N THR A 94 10.63 7.46 -8.86
CA THR A 94 9.85 8.71 -8.84
C THR A 94 9.47 9.09 -7.39
N LEU A 95 8.99 8.13 -6.59
CA LEU A 95 8.65 8.37 -5.19
C LEU A 95 9.87 8.76 -4.35
N LEU A 96 10.99 8.03 -4.50
CA LEU A 96 12.23 8.32 -3.78
C LEU A 96 12.77 9.73 -4.10
N ASN A 97 12.64 10.17 -5.34
CA ASN A 97 13.06 11.50 -5.77
C ASN A 97 12.10 12.60 -5.28
N ASN A 98 10.80 12.35 -5.30
CA ASN A 98 9.77 13.33 -4.92
C ASN A 98 9.61 13.47 -3.41
N ALA A 99 9.86 12.41 -2.64
CA ALA A 99 9.67 12.38 -1.20
C ALA A 99 10.87 11.73 -0.46
N PRO A 100 12.11 12.24 -0.62
CA PRO A 100 13.31 11.64 -0.04
C PRO A 100 13.32 11.65 1.49
N HIS A 101 12.51 12.49 2.12
CA HIS A 101 12.31 12.55 3.56
C HIS A 101 11.34 11.49 4.10
N LEU A 102 10.63 10.77 3.22
CA LEU A 102 9.66 9.73 3.56
C LEU A 102 10.01 8.38 2.97
N ALA A 103 10.80 8.35 1.90
CA ALA A 103 11.20 7.14 1.20
C ALA A 103 12.72 7.08 1.03
N GLN A 104 13.29 5.90 1.23
CA GLN A 104 14.74 5.70 1.17
C GLN A 104 15.08 4.32 0.59
N PRO A 105 16.27 4.16 -0.02
CA PRO A 105 16.77 2.86 -0.40
C PRO A 105 16.95 1.95 0.81
N LEU A 106 16.59 0.69 0.67
CA LEU A 106 16.78 -0.36 1.68
C LEU A 106 17.47 -1.56 1.05
N PRO A 107 18.60 -2.02 1.60
CA PRO A 107 19.23 -3.26 1.16
C PRO A 107 18.52 -4.49 1.73
N PHE A 108 18.28 -5.46 0.87
CA PHE A 108 17.71 -6.74 1.21
C PHE A 108 18.76 -7.83 1.07
N VAL A 109 18.78 -8.77 1.99
CA VAL A 109 19.58 -9.98 1.89
C VAL A 109 18.66 -11.19 1.91
N MET A 110 18.83 -12.04 0.92
CA MET A 110 18.17 -13.33 0.80
C MET A 110 19.19 -14.43 1.08
N PRO A 111 19.13 -15.10 2.24
CA PRO A 111 20.04 -16.17 2.57
C PRO A 111 19.73 -17.43 1.74
N SER A 112 20.76 -18.17 1.37
CA SER A 112 20.68 -19.39 0.56
C SER A 112 21.13 -20.60 1.37
N TYR A 113 20.29 -21.61 1.42
CA TYR A 113 20.52 -22.84 2.18
C TYR A 113 20.82 -24.04 1.30
N ARG A 114 20.47 -23.96 0.00
CA ARG A 114 20.82 -24.97 -1.02
C ARG A 114 21.87 -24.43 -1.97
N LEU A 115 22.67 -25.31 -2.57
CA LEU A 115 23.76 -24.92 -3.48
C LEU A 115 23.27 -24.14 -4.71
N LEU A 116 22.08 -24.45 -5.20
CA LEU A 116 21.50 -23.81 -6.39
C LEU A 116 20.70 -22.54 -6.09
N ASP A 117 20.40 -22.24 -4.82
CA ASP A 117 19.59 -21.06 -4.45
C ASP A 117 20.30 -19.76 -4.87
N THR A 118 21.58 -19.62 -4.53
CA THR A 118 22.35 -18.41 -4.83
C THR A 118 22.43 -18.11 -6.33
N PRO A 119 22.82 -19.03 -7.23
CA PRO A 119 22.85 -18.75 -8.66
C PRO A 119 21.46 -18.52 -9.24
N PHE A 120 20.44 -19.26 -8.81
CA PHE A 120 19.08 -19.12 -9.30
C PHE A 120 18.49 -17.75 -8.95
N TYR A 121 18.46 -17.40 -7.68
CA TYR A 121 17.93 -16.10 -7.23
C TYR A 121 18.82 -14.93 -7.69
N GLY A 122 20.13 -15.13 -7.72
CA GLY A 122 21.06 -14.11 -8.19
C GLY A 122 20.87 -13.76 -9.65
N ALA A 123 20.59 -14.73 -10.52
CA ALA A 123 20.28 -14.48 -11.93
C ALA A 123 18.98 -13.65 -12.07
N GLY A 124 17.92 -14.02 -11.32
CA GLY A 124 16.67 -13.28 -11.30
C GLY A 124 16.84 -11.84 -10.80
N LEU A 125 17.61 -11.64 -9.73
CA LEU A 125 17.85 -10.29 -9.18
C LEU A 125 18.78 -9.46 -10.05
N LYS A 126 19.73 -10.05 -10.79
CA LYS A 126 20.48 -9.32 -11.82
C LYS A 126 19.62 -8.89 -12.99
N MET A 127 18.63 -9.70 -13.38
CA MET A 127 17.65 -9.27 -14.37
C MET A 127 16.78 -8.12 -13.84
N TYR A 128 16.43 -8.16 -12.55
CA TYR A 128 15.73 -7.07 -11.88
C TYR A 128 16.55 -5.76 -11.91
N ASP A 129 17.86 -5.81 -11.63
CA ASP A 129 18.76 -4.65 -11.77
C ASP A 129 18.81 -4.15 -13.22
N ALA A 130 18.88 -5.05 -14.19
CA ALA A 130 18.90 -4.67 -15.59
C ALA A 130 17.59 -3.99 -16.03
N LEU A 131 16.45 -4.44 -15.52
CA LEU A 131 15.15 -3.80 -15.76
C LEU A 131 15.04 -2.42 -15.10
N ALA A 132 15.66 -2.24 -13.92
CA ALA A 132 15.75 -0.93 -13.27
C ALA A 132 16.63 0.05 -14.06
N GLY A 133 17.66 -0.43 -14.75
CA GLY A 133 18.54 0.40 -15.56
C GLY A 133 19.12 1.60 -14.76
N LYS A 134 18.85 2.82 -15.25
CA LYS A 134 19.24 4.06 -14.56
C LYS A 134 18.49 4.32 -13.25
N ASP A 135 17.35 3.68 -13.05
CA ASP A 135 16.52 3.78 -11.85
C ASP A 135 16.94 2.78 -10.75
N GLY A 136 18.08 2.11 -10.93
CA GLY A 136 18.66 1.17 -9.96
C GLY A 136 19.14 1.87 -8.68
N LEU A 137 18.80 1.29 -7.52
CA LEU A 137 19.20 1.80 -6.19
C LEU A 137 20.54 1.23 -5.72
N GLY A 138 21.06 0.22 -6.39
CA GLY A 138 22.32 -0.46 -6.08
C GLY A 138 22.44 -1.75 -6.87
N ARG A 139 23.60 -2.39 -6.80
CA ARG A 139 23.86 -3.62 -7.55
C ARG A 139 23.54 -4.87 -6.75
N THR A 140 23.03 -5.89 -7.42
CA THR A 140 22.92 -7.23 -6.88
C THR A 140 24.30 -7.83 -6.63
N GLU A 141 24.54 -8.30 -5.41
CA GLU A 141 25.78 -8.92 -4.97
C GLU A 141 25.58 -10.36 -4.53
N PHE A 142 26.44 -11.26 -5.00
CA PHE A 142 26.54 -12.63 -4.48
C PHE A 142 27.36 -12.61 -3.18
N LEU A 143 26.83 -13.19 -2.12
CA LEU A 143 27.42 -13.17 -0.80
C LEU A 143 27.96 -14.57 -0.42
N SER A 144 29.18 -14.62 0.09
CA SER A 144 29.67 -15.80 0.82
C SER A 144 28.90 -15.99 2.13
N LYS A 145 29.02 -17.16 2.75
CA LYS A 145 28.45 -17.44 4.07
C LYS A 145 28.84 -16.38 5.09
N ASP A 146 30.15 -16.06 5.21
CA ASP A 146 30.64 -15.10 6.17
C ASP A 146 30.13 -13.67 5.90
N LYS A 147 30.01 -13.27 4.62
CA LYS A 147 29.48 -11.97 4.25
C LYS A 147 27.97 -11.92 4.56
N THR A 148 27.23 -13.01 4.33
CA THR A 148 25.82 -13.10 4.71
C THR A 148 25.62 -12.95 6.20
N LEU A 149 26.44 -13.63 7.02
CA LEU A 149 26.38 -13.52 8.48
C LEU A 149 26.75 -12.14 9.02
N ARG A 150 27.68 -11.45 8.36
CA ARG A 150 27.95 -10.04 8.73
C ARG A 150 26.78 -9.11 8.47
N LEU A 151 26.04 -9.34 7.39
CA LEU A 151 24.89 -8.50 7.02
C LEU A 151 23.61 -8.91 7.76
N LEU A 152 23.45 -10.18 8.08
CA LEU A 152 22.32 -10.76 8.84
C LEU A 152 22.87 -11.59 10.03
N PRO A 153 23.30 -10.97 11.11
CA PRO A 153 23.99 -11.67 12.20
C PRO A 153 23.14 -12.69 12.96
N THR A 154 21.82 -12.57 12.88
CA THR A 154 20.87 -13.46 13.56
C THR A 154 20.19 -14.47 12.63
N VAL A 155 20.68 -14.61 11.39
CA VAL A 155 20.15 -15.65 10.47
C VAL A 155 20.68 -17.02 10.88
N ARG A 156 19.86 -18.07 10.70
CA ARG A 156 20.27 -19.46 10.97
C ARG A 156 21.50 -19.85 10.18
N THR A 157 22.46 -20.46 10.88
CA THR A 157 23.75 -20.86 10.31
C THR A 157 23.76 -22.27 9.75
N ASP A 158 22.83 -23.13 10.20
CA ASP A 158 22.71 -24.52 9.77
C ASP A 158 22.43 -24.59 8.27
N HIS A 159 23.30 -25.27 7.54
CA HIS A 159 23.26 -25.41 6.08
C HIS A 159 23.36 -24.10 5.29
N LEU A 160 23.63 -22.95 5.93
CA LEU A 160 23.82 -21.67 5.22
C LEU A 160 25.00 -21.77 4.24
N LYS A 161 24.75 -21.50 2.96
CA LYS A 161 25.73 -21.54 1.88
C LYS A 161 26.24 -20.15 1.49
N GLY A 162 25.40 -19.14 1.65
CA GLY A 162 25.67 -17.76 1.26
C GLY A 162 24.36 -16.99 1.14
N GLY A 163 24.31 -16.04 0.25
CA GLY A 163 23.11 -15.26 0.00
C GLY A 163 23.22 -14.35 -1.22
N VAL A 164 22.17 -13.61 -1.46
CA VAL A 164 22.15 -12.56 -2.48
C VAL A 164 21.66 -11.27 -1.84
N LYS A 165 22.39 -10.18 -2.04
CA LYS A 165 21.97 -8.84 -1.65
C LYS A 165 21.42 -8.12 -2.87
N TYR A 166 20.31 -7.41 -2.70
CA TYR A 166 19.75 -6.51 -3.70
C TYR A 166 19.15 -5.28 -3.02
N TRP A 167 18.65 -4.33 -3.80
CA TRP A 167 18.11 -3.09 -3.29
C TRP A 167 16.68 -2.87 -3.70
N ASP A 168 15.89 -2.35 -2.77
CA ASP A 168 14.54 -1.87 -3.03
C ASP A 168 14.25 -0.63 -2.18
N GLY A 169 13.01 -0.13 -2.15
CA GLY A 169 12.64 1.06 -1.41
C GLY A 169 11.88 0.76 -0.12
N GLN A 170 12.12 1.55 0.90
CA GLN A 170 11.34 1.63 2.13
C GLN A 170 10.71 3.00 2.23
N PHE A 171 9.48 3.09 2.77
CA PHE A 171 8.80 4.37 2.93
C PHE A 171 7.85 4.37 4.14
N ASP A 172 7.55 5.58 4.64
CA ASP A 172 6.49 5.78 5.62
C ASP A 172 5.16 6.04 4.88
N ASP A 173 4.35 5.01 4.75
CA ASP A 173 3.10 5.04 3.99
C ASP A 173 2.07 6.03 4.54
N ALA A 174 1.90 6.07 5.87
CA ALA A 174 0.95 6.98 6.51
C ALA A 174 1.38 8.44 6.36
N ARG A 175 2.66 8.72 6.56
CA ARG A 175 3.20 10.08 6.38
C ARG A 175 3.22 10.50 4.91
N LEU A 176 3.42 9.56 3.98
CA LEU A 176 3.30 9.85 2.55
C LEU A 176 1.87 10.28 2.20
N ALA A 177 0.86 9.55 2.68
CA ALA A 177 -0.54 9.91 2.46
C ALA A 177 -0.85 11.30 3.03
N LEU A 178 -0.38 11.60 4.25
CA LEU A 178 -0.55 12.93 4.84
C LEU A 178 0.20 14.02 4.02
N ALA A 179 1.37 13.74 3.50
CA ALA A 179 2.11 14.65 2.63
C ALA A 179 1.36 14.94 1.33
N LEU A 180 0.75 13.90 0.72
CA LEU A 180 -0.12 14.07 -0.46
C LEU A 180 -1.33 14.95 -0.13
N ALA A 181 -2.02 14.70 1.00
CA ALA A 181 -3.16 15.51 1.44
C ALA A 181 -2.75 16.98 1.60
N ARG A 182 -1.65 17.24 2.30
CA ARG A 182 -1.13 18.60 2.50
C ARG A 182 -0.72 19.26 1.18
N THR A 183 -0.14 18.51 0.27
CA THR A 183 0.26 19.02 -1.05
C THR A 183 -0.95 19.39 -1.89
N ALA A 184 -1.99 18.53 -1.93
CA ALA A 184 -3.22 18.82 -2.65
C ALA A 184 -3.93 20.06 -2.07
N ALA A 185 -4.05 20.16 -0.74
CA ALA A 185 -4.65 21.31 -0.07
C ALA A 185 -3.86 22.62 -0.31
N ALA A 186 -2.52 22.58 -0.23
CA ALA A 186 -1.67 23.72 -0.52
C ALA A 186 -1.77 24.21 -1.97
N LYS A 187 -2.20 23.34 -2.89
CA LYS A 187 -2.49 23.68 -4.29
C LYS A 187 -3.96 24.09 -4.53
N GLY A 188 -4.78 24.19 -3.47
CA GLY A 188 -6.14 24.71 -3.53
C GLY A 188 -7.26 23.68 -3.53
N ALA A 189 -6.97 22.37 -3.51
CA ALA A 189 -7.99 21.34 -3.35
C ALA A 189 -8.69 21.48 -1.99
N LEU A 190 -10.00 21.22 -1.96
CA LEU A 190 -10.76 21.06 -0.72
C LEU A 190 -10.69 19.59 -0.28
N LEU A 191 -10.07 19.32 0.86
CA LEU A 191 -10.02 17.99 1.43
C LEU A 191 -10.72 18.00 2.79
N VAL A 192 -11.73 17.15 2.95
CA VAL A 192 -12.50 17.05 4.20
C VAL A 192 -12.48 15.60 4.68
N ASN A 193 -11.84 15.37 5.83
CA ASN A 193 -11.89 14.08 6.53
C ASN A 193 -13.08 14.06 7.51
N TYR A 194 -13.39 12.89 8.08
CA TYR A 194 -14.59 12.66 8.92
C TYR A 194 -15.87 13.18 8.27
N CYS A 195 -15.95 13.04 6.94
CA CYS A 195 -17.08 13.46 6.13
C CYS A 195 -17.42 12.38 5.09
N PRO A 196 -18.06 11.26 5.52
CA PRO A 196 -18.41 10.16 4.63
C PRO A 196 -19.38 10.57 3.54
N ALA A 197 -19.10 10.25 2.29
CA ALA A 197 -20.08 10.21 1.23
C ALA A 197 -21.11 9.10 1.55
N LYS A 198 -22.38 9.44 1.46
CA LYS A 198 -23.51 8.55 1.79
C LYS A 198 -24.27 8.10 0.55
N GLU A 199 -24.55 9.03 -0.34
CA GLU A 199 -25.43 8.82 -1.49
C GLU A 199 -24.83 9.47 -2.73
N LEU A 200 -25.02 8.84 -3.89
CA LEU A 200 -24.67 9.42 -5.19
C LEU A 200 -25.83 10.32 -5.68
N LEU A 201 -25.50 11.51 -6.15
CA LEU A 201 -26.43 12.39 -6.87
C LEU A 201 -26.36 12.08 -8.36
N HIS A 202 -27.54 12.07 -9.01
CA HIS A 202 -27.64 11.81 -10.43
C HIS A 202 -28.40 12.94 -11.14
N THR A 203 -27.94 13.28 -12.35
CA THR A 203 -28.60 14.20 -13.27
C THR A 203 -28.58 13.56 -14.65
N ASP A 204 -29.72 13.42 -15.30
CA ASP A 204 -29.88 12.81 -16.62
C ASP A 204 -29.25 11.39 -16.70
N GLY A 205 -29.39 10.58 -15.65
CA GLY A 205 -28.87 9.22 -15.59
C GLY A 205 -27.35 9.13 -15.44
N LYS A 206 -26.65 10.21 -15.06
CA LYS A 206 -25.22 10.27 -14.80
C LYS A 206 -24.96 10.74 -13.37
N VAL A 207 -23.93 10.20 -12.75
CA VAL A 207 -23.46 10.68 -11.44
C VAL A 207 -23.01 12.13 -11.58
N SER A 208 -23.60 13.03 -10.78
CA SER A 208 -23.37 14.48 -10.81
C SER A 208 -22.83 15.05 -9.48
N GLY A 209 -22.65 14.19 -8.47
CA GLY A 209 -22.17 14.59 -7.17
C GLY A 209 -22.42 13.55 -6.10
N VAL A 210 -22.33 13.94 -4.84
CA VAL A 210 -22.66 13.10 -3.67
C VAL A 210 -23.35 13.90 -2.58
N VAL A 211 -24.13 13.22 -1.76
CA VAL A 211 -24.50 13.69 -0.42
C VAL A 211 -23.48 13.17 0.56
N CYS A 212 -22.83 14.04 1.31
CA CYS A 212 -21.93 13.68 2.41
C CYS A 212 -22.47 14.20 3.75
N GLU A 213 -21.91 13.69 4.84
CA GLU A 213 -22.35 14.01 6.20
C GLU A 213 -21.14 14.27 7.09
N ASP A 214 -21.10 15.43 7.74
CA ASP A 214 -20.10 15.69 8.76
C ASP A 214 -20.30 14.74 9.95
N ALA A 215 -19.31 13.92 10.24
CA ALA A 215 -19.38 12.90 11.28
C ALA A 215 -19.43 13.49 12.72
N GLU A 216 -19.05 14.74 12.89
CA GLU A 216 -19.05 15.41 14.20
C GLU A 216 -20.41 16.04 14.52
N THR A 217 -21.08 16.62 13.52
CA THR A 217 -22.33 17.38 13.70
C THR A 217 -23.56 16.68 13.14
N GLY A 218 -23.38 15.70 12.25
CA GLY A 218 -24.47 15.08 11.49
C GLY A 218 -25.02 15.96 10.36
N THR A 219 -24.40 17.12 10.10
CA THR A 219 -24.84 18.03 9.03
C THR A 219 -24.59 17.42 7.67
N ARG A 220 -25.60 17.44 6.80
CA ARG A 220 -25.50 16.92 5.43
C ARG A 220 -25.19 18.02 4.43
N TYR A 221 -24.39 17.71 3.42
CA TYR A 221 -23.99 18.60 2.33
C TYR A 221 -24.19 17.87 1.00
N GLU A 222 -24.73 18.59 0.02
CA GLU A 222 -24.73 18.18 -1.38
C GLU A 222 -23.54 18.79 -2.09
N VAL A 223 -22.66 17.94 -2.64
CA VAL A 223 -21.45 18.36 -3.33
C VAL A 223 -21.54 17.94 -4.79
N HIS A 224 -21.57 18.92 -5.69
CA HIS A 224 -21.72 18.71 -7.13
C HIS A 224 -20.36 18.67 -7.84
N ALA A 225 -20.23 17.79 -8.83
CA ALA A 225 -19.03 17.68 -9.65
C ALA A 225 -19.34 17.22 -11.07
N LYS A 226 -18.47 17.58 -12.01
CA LYS A 226 -18.51 17.11 -13.41
C LYS A 226 -18.09 15.63 -13.51
N CYS A 227 -17.21 15.17 -12.61
CA CYS A 227 -16.75 13.80 -12.53
C CYS A 227 -16.58 13.38 -11.07
N VAL A 228 -17.06 12.18 -10.73
CA VAL A 228 -16.92 11.58 -9.40
C VAL A 228 -15.98 10.38 -9.50
N VAL A 229 -14.90 10.40 -8.70
CA VAL A 229 -13.91 9.33 -8.65
C VAL A 229 -14.15 8.50 -7.39
N ASN A 230 -14.46 7.21 -7.57
CA ASN A 230 -14.60 6.27 -6.47
C ASN A 230 -13.23 5.64 -6.13
N ALA A 231 -12.55 6.17 -5.11
CA ALA A 231 -11.26 5.71 -4.60
C ALA A 231 -11.37 5.08 -3.21
N THR A 232 -12.49 4.40 -2.92
CA THR A 232 -12.81 3.87 -1.59
C THR A 232 -12.15 2.53 -1.26
N GLY A 233 -11.18 2.09 -2.08
CA GLY A 233 -10.39 0.88 -1.83
C GLY A 233 -11.25 -0.39 -1.72
N PRO A 234 -11.18 -1.15 -0.62
CA PRO A 234 -11.97 -2.38 -0.46
C PRO A 234 -13.49 -2.17 -0.53
N TRP A 235 -13.97 -0.94 -0.35
CA TRP A 235 -15.40 -0.58 -0.35
C TRP A 235 -15.89 -0.01 -1.68
N VAL A 236 -15.12 -0.09 -2.74
CA VAL A 236 -15.47 0.48 -4.06
C VAL A 236 -16.81 -0.05 -4.59
N ASP A 237 -17.14 -1.29 -4.31
CA ASP A 237 -18.37 -1.91 -4.78
C ASP A 237 -19.65 -1.35 -4.12
N LEU A 238 -19.55 -0.68 -2.97
CA LEU A 238 -20.71 -0.04 -2.33
C LEU A 238 -21.32 1.04 -3.22
N PHE A 239 -20.49 1.95 -3.75
CA PHE A 239 -20.96 3.00 -4.65
C PHE A 239 -21.28 2.49 -6.05
N ARG A 240 -20.60 1.44 -6.52
CA ARG A 240 -20.94 0.78 -7.79
C ARG A 240 -22.30 0.12 -7.75
N GLN A 241 -22.64 -0.51 -6.62
CA GLN A 241 -23.97 -1.10 -6.40
C GLN A 241 -25.05 -0.01 -6.31
N GLN A 242 -24.78 1.07 -5.58
CA GLN A 242 -25.72 2.21 -5.46
C GLN A 242 -26.01 2.85 -6.82
N ASP A 243 -25.01 3.06 -7.66
CA ASP A 243 -25.18 3.55 -9.04
C ASP A 243 -25.99 2.56 -9.90
N ALA A 244 -25.67 1.28 -9.80
CA ALA A 244 -26.35 0.22 -10.55
C ALA A 244 -27.85 0.10 -10.18
N GLU A 245 -28.16 0.21 -8.90
CA GLU A 245 -29.55 0.21 -8.41
C GLU A 245 -30.34 1.39 -8.97
N MET A 246 -29.75 2.60 -8.95
CA MET A 246 -30.37 3.80 -9.51
C MET A 246 -30.63 3.66 -11.02
N LEU A 247 -29.71 3.05 -11.75
CA LEU A 247 -29.82 2.85 -13.19
C LEU A 247 -30.63 1.61 -13.60
N GLY A 248 -31.05 0.79 -12.64
CA GLY A 248 -31.74 -0.49 -12.91
C GLY A 248 -30.87 -1.52 -13.63
N LYS A 249 -29.55 -1.44 -13.48
CA LYS A 249 -28.58 -2.33 -14.15
C LYS A 249 -27.79 -3.13 -13.11
N PRO A 250 -27.92 -4.47 -13.07
CA PRO A 250 -27.15 -5.27 -12.11
C PRO A 250 -25.65 -5.15 -12.38
N VAL A 251 -24.84 -5.03 -11.33
CA VAL A 251 -23.38 -5.00 -11.39
C VAL A 251 -22.79 -6.12 -10.53
N LYS A 252 -21.80 -6.82 -11.07
CA LYS A 252 -21.04 -7.81 -10.30
C LYS A 252 -19.99 -7.10 -9.43
N PRO A 253 -19.74 -7.62 -8.20
CA PRO A 253 -18.61 -7.13 -7.40
C PRO A 253 -17.29 -7.28 -8.16
N MET A 254 -16.47 -6.21 -8.18
CA MET A 254 -15.18 -6.23 -8.85
C MET A 254 -14.00 -6.44 -7.89
N VAL A 255 -14.20 -6.25 -6.60
CA VAL A 255 -13.12 -6.38 -5.61
C VAL A 255 -13.22 -7.72 -4.87
N ALA A 256 -12.07 -8.40 -4.77
CA ALA A 256 -11.84 -9.53 -3.87
C ALA A 256 -10.99 -9.03 -2.69
N PRO A 257 -11.58 -8.71 -1.54
CA PRO A 257 -10.81 -8.24 -0.40
C PRO A 257 -9.91 -9.36 0.14
N SER A 258 -8.64 -9.02 0.43
CA SER A 258 -7.70 -9.93 1.06
C SER A 258 -6.95 -9.24 2.18
N GLN A 259 -6.96 -9.81 3.38
CA GLN A 259 -6.21 -9.25 4.49
C GLN A 259 -4.75 -9.73 4.49
N GLY A 260 -3.88 -8.84 4.94
CA GLY A 260 -2.48 -9.13 5.22
C GLY A 260 -2.10 -8.63 6.60
N VAL A 261 -1.56 -9.54 7.41
CA VAL A 261 -1.15 -9.26 8.78
C VAL A 261 0.34 -8.94 8.83
N HIS A 262 0.70 -7.98 9.67
CA HIS A 262 2.08 -7.68 10.03
C HIS A 262 2.23 -7.74 11.55
N VAL A 263 3.36 -8.30 11.97
CA VAL A 263 3.74 -8.45 13.38
C VAL A 263 5.03 -7.66 13.61
N VAL A 264 5.11 -6.92 14.70
CA VAL A 264 6.30 -6.18 15.10
C VAL A 264 6.97 -6.88 16.26
N VAL A 265 8.28 -7.07 16.16
CA VAL A 265 9.13 -7.61 17.22
C VAL A 265 10.31 -6.67 17.50
N ASP A 266 11.05 -6.93 18.58
CA ASP A 266 12.19 -6.11 18.95
C ASP A 266 13.35 -6.25 17.97
N ARG A 267 14.18 -5.20 17.92
CA ARG A 267 15.34 -5.08 17.02
C ARG A 267 16.34 -6.22 17.16
N GLU A 268 16.42 -6.84 18.32
CA GLU A 268 17.33 -7.97 18.61
C GLU A 268 17.13 -9.18 17.70
N PHE A 269 15.92 -9.35 17.13
CA PHE A 269 15.65 -10.42 16.16
C PHE A 269 16.33 -10.19 14.81
N LEU A 270 16.58 -8.93 14.44
CA LEU A 270 17.30 -8.54 13.22
C LEU A 270 18.12 -7.26 13.48
N PRO A 271 19.26 -7.33 14.21
CA PRO A 271 20.04 -6.17 14.64
C PRO A 271 20.93 -5.62 13.49
N THR A 272 20.32 -5.31 12.36
CA THR A 272 20.98 -4.82 11.15
C THR A 272 20.08 -3.87 10.38
N ASP A 273 20.63 -3.01 9.54
CA ASP A 273 19.87 -2.15 8.64
C ASP A 273 19.54 -2.81 7.29
N HIS A 274 19.83 -4.10 7.16
CA HIS A 274 19.43 -4.91 6.02
C HIS A 274 18.12 -5.63 6.33
N ALA A 275 17.19 -5.62 5.38
CA ALA A 275 16.00 -6.44 5.45
C ALA A 275 16.32 -7.89 5.07
N LEU A 276 15.67 -8.84 5.74
CA LEU A 276 15.69 -10.25 5.38
C LEU A 276 14.52 -10.54 4.43
N LEU A 277 14.80 -11.13 3.27
CA LEU A 277 13.81 -11.71 2.38
C LEU A 277 13.82 -13.23 2.53
N VAL A 278 12.70 -13.79 2.96
CA VAL A 278 12.41 -15.22 2.90
C VAL A 278 11.78 -15.54 1.54
N PRO A 279 12.49 -16.22 0.63
CA PRO A 279 12.05 -16.32 -0.76
C PRO A 279 10.86 -17.25 -0.95
N LYS A 280 10.67 -18.21 -0.05
CA LYS A 280 9.57 -19.16 -0.12
C LYS A 280 9.18 -19.66 1.26
N THR A 281 7.97 -19.34 1.67
CA THR A 281 7.31 -19.87 2.87
C THR A 281 6.64 -21.22 2.59
N ALA A 282 6.14 -21.88 3.61
CA ALA A 282 5.46 -23.18 3.49
C ALA A 282 4.25 -23.13 2.51
N ASP A 283 3.58 -21.98 2.39
CA ASP A 283 2.46 -21.77 1.46
C ASP A 283 2.88 -21.15 0.12
N GLY A 284 4.20 -21.08 -0.16
CA GLY A 284 4.76 -20.64 -1.44
C GLY A 284 4.86 -19.12 -1.61
N ARG A 285 4.55 -18.33 -0.58
CA ARG A 285 4.70 -16.87 -0.61
C ARG A 285 6.10 -16.43 -0.19
N VAL A 286 6.36 -15.13 -0.29
CA VAL A 286 7.53 -14.49 0.31
C VAL A 286 7.14 -13.88 1.66
N LEU A 287 8.08 -13.88 2.61
CA LEU A 287 7.95 -13.17 3.87
C LEU A 287 9.15 -12.23 4.04
N PHE A 288 8.90 -11.08 4.62
CA PHE A 288 9.92 -10.09 4.91
C PHE A 288 10.13 -9.93 6.41
N ALA A 289 11.38 -9.71 6.82
CA ALA A 289 11.70 -9.09 8.09
C ALA A 289 12.38 -7.75 7.80
N VAL A 290 11.72 -6.65 8.14
CA VAL A 290 12.11 -5.30 7.73
C VAL A 290 12.46 -4.47 8.95
N PRO A 291 13.66 -3.89 9.04
CA PRO A 291 14.00 -2.94 10.09
C PRO A 291 13.14 -1.68 9.96
N TRP A 292 12.48 -1.26 11.05
CA TRP A 292 11.60 -0.11 11.07
C TRP A 292 11.56 0.56 12.44
N LEU A 293 11.97 1.83 12.52
CA LEU A 293 11.90 2.67 13.73
C LEU A 293 12.38 1.95 15.01
N GLY A 294 13.55 1.30 14.94
CA GLY A 294 14.14 0.58 16.07
C GLY A 294 13.49 -0.77 16.40
N LYS A 295 12.60 -1.26 15.56
CA LYS A 295 11.93 -2.56 15.64
C LYS A 295 12.11 -3.35 14.34
N VAL A 296 11.46 -4.50 14.25
CA VAL A 296 11.42 -5.33 13.03
C VAL A 296 9.97 -5.65 12.71
N ILE A 297 9.57 -5.36 11.47
CA ILE A 297 8.29 -5.78 10.91
C ILE A 297 8.47 -7.16 10.30
N LEU A 298 7.63 -8.12 10.68
CA LEU A 298 7.50 -9.43 10.06
C LEU A 298 6.18 -9.51 9.29
N GLY A 299 6.19 -9.94 8.07
CA GLY A 299 4.97 -10.03 7.25
C GLY A 299 5.25 -10.39 5.79
N THR A 300 4.23 -10.76 5.08
CA THR A 300 2.82 -10.62 5.41
C THR A 300 2.06 -11.93 5.10
N THR A 301 0.79 -11.97 5.51
CA THR A 301 -0.17 -13.01 5.13
C THR A 301 -1.00 -12.59 3.92
N ASP A 302 -1.85 -13.47 3.43
CA ASP A 302 -2.80 -13.21 2.34
C ASP A 302 -4.00 -14.13 2.55
N THR A 303 -5.04 -13.59 3.21
CA THR A 303 -6.23 -14.33 3.60
C THR A 303 -7.45 -13.67 2.98
N PRO A 304 -8.19 -14.35 2.09
CA PRO A 304 -9.45 -13.83 1.53
C PRO A 304 -10.43 -13.43 2.62
N ARG A 305 -11.15 -12.33 2.40
CA ARG A 305 -12.18 -11.83 3.31
C ARG A 305 -13.51 -11.64 2.58
N HIS A 306 -14.58 -12.00 3.25
CA HIS A 306 -15.95 -11.78 2.76
C HIS A 306 -16.64 -10.62 3.47
N ASP A 307 -16.08 -10.19 4.60
CA ASP A 307 -16.50 -9.00 5.35
C ASP A 307 -15.57 -7.81 5.07
N LEU A 308 -16.10 -6.61 5.22
CA LEU A 308 -15.41 -5.35 4.98
C LEU A 308 -15.25 -4.57 6.29
N ALA A 309 -14.69 -5.21 7.31
CA ALA A 309 -14.43 -4.55 8.58
C ALA A 309 -13.51 -3.34 8.40
N ARG A 310 -13.86 -2.20 9.02
CA ARG A 310 -13.00 -0.99 9.02
C ARG A 310 -11.73 -1.18 9.84
N GLU A 311 -11.82 -1.95 10.91
CA GLU A 311 -10.71 -2.39 11.74
C GLU A 311 -10.65 -3.92 11.71
N PRO A 312 -10.01 -4.51 10.66
CA PRO A 312 -9.87 -5.96 10.60
C PRO A 312 -8.92 -6.45 11.68
N GLU A 313 -9.27 -7.53 12.33
CA GLU A 313 -8.44 -8.20 13.32
C GLU A 313 -7.62 -9.32 12.67
N ALA A 314 -6.41 -9.53 13.21
CA ALA A 314 -5.56 -10.64 12.79
C ALA A 314 -6.13 -11.96 13.33
N PHE A 315 -6.20 -12.98 12.48
CA PHE A 315 -6.49 -14.32 12.95
C PHE A 315 -5.26 -14.91 13.67
N GLU A 316 -5.45 -15.63 14.74
CA GLU A 316 -4.33 -16.24 15.49
C GLU A 316 -3.45 -17.12 14.60
N GLN A 317 -4.06 -17.85 13.68
CA GLN A 317 -3.35 -18.67 12.69
C GLN A 317 -2.40 -17.86 11.79
N GLU A 318 -2.73 -16.62 11.47
CA GLU A 318 -1.87 -15.74 10.66
C GLU A 318 -0.65 -15.28 11.46
N ILE A 319 -0.86 -14.98 12.74
CA ILE A 319 0.23 -14.58 13.65
C ILE A 319 1.18 -15.76 13.84
N GLU A 320 0.64 -16.94 14.14
CA GLU A 320 1.42 -18.18 14.29
C GLU A 320 2.21 -18.50 13.01
N PHE A 321 1.59 -18.36 11.84
CA PHE A 321 2.25 -18.56 10.56
C PHE A 321 3.45 -17.63 10.40
N ILE A 322 3.30 -16.33 10.64
CA ILE A 322 4.38 -15.34 10.51
C ILE A 322 5.53 -15.67 11.46
N LEU A 323 5.22 -15.96 12.74
CA LEU A 323 6.23 -16.27 13.74
C LEU A 323 6.97 -17.58 13.43
N LYS A 324 6.25 -18.58 12.94
CA LYS A 324 6.83 -19.86 12.49
C LYS A 324 7.76 -19.67 11.29
N GLU A 325 7.28 -18.98 10.24
CA GLU A 325 8.07 -18.80 9.02
C GLU A 325 9.31 -17.93 9.26
N ALA A 326 9.20 -16.85 10.06
CA ALA A 326 10.36 -16.06 10.46
C ALA A 326 11.36 -16.92 11.29
N GLY A 327 10.86 -17.73 12.20
CA GLY A 327 11.67 -18.63 13.03
C GLY A 327 12.42 -19.72 12.25
N ASN A 328 12.01 -20.03 11.02
CA ASN A 328 12.74 -20.95 10.15
C ASN A 328 14.06 -20.35 9.64
N TYR A 329 14.18 -19.02 9.65
CA TYR A 329 15.34 -18.30 9.13
C TYR A 329 16.16 -17.57 10.20
N LEU A 330 15.60 -17.35 11.39
CA LEU A 330 16.26 -16.66 12.51
C LEU A 330 16.86 -17.68 13.50
N CYS A 331 18.00 -17.35 14.10
CA CYS A 331 18.63 -18.17 15.16
C CYS A 331 17.71 -18.35 16.37
N ARG A 332 17.03 -17.28 16.80
CA ARG A 332 15.99 -17.31 17.81
C ARG A 332 14.63 -17.16 17.12
N ARG A 333 13.78 -18.14 17.37
CA ARG A 333 12.40 -18.09 16.87
C ARG A 333 11.59 -17.09 17.71
N PRO A 334 10.97 -16.08 17.09
CA PRO A 334 10.04 -15.20 17.81
C PRO A 334 8.80 -15.98 18.25
N THR A 335 8.30 -15.64 19.43
CA THR A 335 7.10 -16.21 20.06
C THR A 335 6.01 -15.14 20.18
N ARG A 336 4.82 -15.54 20.61
CA ARG A 336 3.71 -14.59 20.86
C ARG A 336 4.08 -13.53 21.92
N ALA A 337 4.89 -13.88 22.90
CA ALA A 337 5.37 -12.97 23.95
C ALA A 337 6.33 -11.89 23.43
N ASP A 338 6.99 -12.14 22.31
CA ASP A 338 7.91 -11.18 21.65
C ASP A 338 7.18 -10.15 20.80
N VAL A 339 5.87 -10.33 20.56
CA VAL A 339 5.07 -9.44 19.71
C VAL A 339 4.78 -8.14 20.44
N ARG A 340 5.17 -7.01 19.83
CA ARG A 340 4.98 -5.65 20.35
C ARG A 340 3.79 -4.94 19.76
N SER A 341 3.48 -5.21 18.49
CA SER A 341 2.35 -4.62 17.78
C SER A 341 1.93 -5.51 16.62
N ILE A 342 0.67 -5.39 16.23
CA ILE A 342 0.08 -6.07 15.08
C ILE A 342 -0.75 -5.04 14.32
N TRP A 343 -0.70 -5.11 13.00
CA TRP A 343 -1.71 -4.43 12.18
C TRP A 343 -2.13 -5.29 11.00
N VAL A 344 -3.32 -5.00 10.50
CA VAL A 344 -3.96 -5.72 9.41
C VAL A 344 -4.36 -4.75 8.32
N GLY A 345 -3.92 -4.99 7.10
CA GLY A 345 -4.33 -4.24 5.90
C GLY A 345 -5.25 -5.08 5.02
N MET A 346 -6.28 -4.45 4.47
CA MET A 346 -7.20 -5.05 3.50
C MET A 346 -6.78 -4.63 2.09
N ARG A 347 -6.43 -5.61 1.24
CA ARG A 347 -6.07 -5.34 -0.18
C ARG A 347 -7.32 -5.32 -1.04
N PRO A 348 -7.54 -4.27 -1.85
CA PRO A 348 -8.61 -4.24 -2.85
C PRO A 348 -8.14 -4.91 -4.15
N LEU A 349 -8.09 -6.24 -4.18
CA LEU A 349 -7.69 -6.97 -5.38
C LEU A 349 -8.83 -6.96 -6.39
N VAL A 350 -8.54 -6.60 -7.65
CA VAL A 350 -9.56 -6.59 -8.71
C VAL A 350 -9.73 -7.99 -9.27
N LYS A 351 -10.95 -8.50 -9.25
CA LYS A 351 -11.29 -9.82 -9.79
C LYS A 351 -11.21 -9.81 -11.32
N PRO A 352 -10.62 -10.84 -11.95
CA PRO A 352 -10.89 -11.12 -13.35
C PRO A 352 -12.41 -11.35 -13.56
N GLN A 353 -12.92 -10.99 -14.74
CA GLN A 353 -14.37 -11.03 -14.99
C GLN A 353 -15.00 -12.44 -14.84
N ASP A 354 -14.19 -13.49 -15.02
CA ASP A 354 -14.61 -14.90 -14.99
C ASP A 354 -14.13 -15.65 -13.72
N ASP A 355 -13.59 -14.93 -12.70
CA ASP A 355 -13.08 -15.53 -11.46
C ASP A 355 -14.04 -15.24 -10.30
N ASP A 356 -14.28 -16.22 -9.42
CA ASP A 356 -15.06 -16.05 -8.18
C ASP A 356 -14.30 -15.25 -7.11
N GLY A 357 -12.97 -15.10 -7.27
CA GLY A 357 -12.10 -14.35 -6.36
C GLY A 357 -11.67 -15.12 -5.11
N GLU A 358 -11.92 -16.43 -5.03
CA GLU A 358 -11.48 -17.23 -3.88
C GLU A 358 -9.94 -17.41 -3.85
N ASN A 359 -9.28 -17.41 -5.00
CA ASN A 359 -7.83 -17.57 -5.08
C ASN A 359 -7.10 -16.22 -5.24
N THR A 360 -7.11 -15.40 -4.19
CA THR A 360 -6.49 -14.06 -4.16
C THR A 360 -4.98 -14.06 -4.49
N LYS A 361 -4.30 -15.19 -4.33
CA LYS A 361 -2.86 -15.32 -4.62
C LYS A 361 -2.51 -15.18 -6.11
N LYS A 362 -3.47 -15.51 -6.99
CA LYS A 362 -3.31 -15.48 -8.46
C LYS A 362 -3.86 -14.21 -9.12
N ILE A 363 -4.60 -13.40 -8.38
CA ILE A 363 -5.19 -12.16 -8.90
C ILE A 363 -4.07 -11.17 -9.25
N SER A 364 -4.14 -10.58 -10.43
CA SER A 364 -3.25 -9.50 -10.87
C SER A 364 -3.35 -8.31 -9.93
N ARG A 365 -2.25 -7.57 -9.82
CA ARG A 365 -2.17 -6.31 -9.06
C ARG A 365 -1.95 -5.12 -9.98
N GLU A 366 -2.18 -5.31 -11.27
CA GLU A 366 -2.19 -4.25 -12.28
C GLU A 366 -3.44 -3.38 -12.12
N HIS A 367 -3.33 -2.15 -12.57
CA HIS A 367 -4.48 -1.27 -12.76
C HIS A 367 -5.30 -1.78 -13.95
N THR A 368 -6.60 -1.86 -13.79
CA THR A 368 -7.54 -2.31 -14.81
C THR A 368 -8.57 -1.23 -15.08
#